data_128d6dc43499155622c75227b50cc4b5
#
_entry.id   128d6dc43499155622c75227b50cc4b5
#
_cell.length_a   1.000
_cell.length_b   1.000
_cell.length_c   1.000
_cell.angle_alpha   90.00
_cell.angle_beta   90.00
_cell.angle_gamma   90.00
#
_symmetry.space_group_name_H-M   'P 1'
#
loop_
_entity.id
_entity.type
_entity.pdbx_description
1 polymer ?
#
loop_
_entity_poly.entity_id
_entity_poly.type
_entity_poly.pdbx_seq_one_letter_code
_entity_poly.pdbx_strand_id
1 'polypeptide(L)'
;MTQYIVGIDLGTTHTVVAYAPVAKPPGRGRRAAPAETQLFDIPQLIAPGQVAARPLLPSVRYHAADGEIAPGDLQLPWPQGDDAALGQVVTGQWARQLGAQVPGRLVSSAKSWLSHPAVDRLAPILPWGAPADVPKVSPVQASASYLSHVRAAWDAAHPKNPLAQQDIVLTVPASFDEAA
;
A
#
# COMPACT_ATOMS: atom_id res chain seq x y z
N MET A 1 -24.42 0.11 1.94
CA MET A 1 -24.58 -0.71 0.71
C MET A 1 -23.34 -0.55 -0.13
N THR A 2 -22.78 -1.65 -0.60
CA THR A 2 -21.63 -1.68 -1.51
C THR A 2 -21.91 -0.86 -2.76
N GLN A 3 -21.05 0.11 -3.08
CA GLN A 3 -21.18 0.97 -4.24
C GLN A 3 -20.20 0.58 -5.35
N TYR A 4 -19.07 0.00 -4.97
CA TYR A 4 -17.97 -0.33 -5.86
C TYR A 4 -17.49 -1.76 -5.65
N ILE A 5 -17.00 -2.36 -6.72
CA ILE A 5 -16.08 -3.50 -6.68
C ILE A 5 -14.70 -2.90 -6.85
N VAL A 6 -13.80 -3.18 -5.89
CA VAL A 6 -12.45 -2.60 -5.87
C VAL A 6 -11.43 -3.72 -5.99
N GLY A 7 -10.69 -3.73 -7.09
CA GLY A 7 -9.58 -4.65 -7.33
C GLY A 7 -8.27 -4.03 -6.84
N ILE A 8 -7.51 -4.75 -6.04
CA ILE A 8 -6.19 -4.35 -5.56
C ILE A 8 -5.18 -5.38 -6.02
N ASP A 9 -4.22 -4.96 -6.82
CA ASP A 9 -3.03 -5.76 -7.14
C ASP A 9 -1.88 -5.33 -6.23
N LEU A 10 -1.65 -6.11 -5.18
CA LEU A 10 -0.49 -5.94 -4.32
C LEU A 10 0.74 -6.56 -5.00
N GLY A 11 1.34 -5.83 -5.93
CA GLY A 11 2.52 -6.29 -6.67
C GLY A 11 3.82 -6.23 -5.85
N THR A 12 4.82 -6.99 -6.26
CA THR A 12 6.16 -6.98 -5.65
C THR A 12 6.84 -5.61 -5.80
N THR A 13 6.60 -4.94 -6.91
CA THR A 13 7.23 -3.66 -7.27
C THR A 13 6.28 -2.48 -7.07
N HIS A 14 5.02 -2.64 -7.43
CA HIS A 14 3.99 -1.60 -7.34
C HIS A 14 2.66 -2.21 -6.90
N THR A 15 1.91 -1.43 -6.15
CA THR A 15 0.51 -1.69 -5.83
C THR A 15 -0.37 -0.84 -6.73
N VAL A 16 -1.41 -1.44 -7.30
CA VAL A 16 -2.36 -0.79 -8.20
C VAL A 16 -3.77 -1.02 -7.70
N VAL A 17 -4.62 -0.03 -7.86
CA VAL A 17 -6.05 -0.11 -7.51
C VAL A 17 -6.89 0.23 -8.72
N ALA A 18 -7.85 -0.63 -9.03
CA ALA A 18 -8.86 -0.39 -10.04
C ALA A 18 -10.24 -0.60 -9.43
N TYR A 19 -11.25 0.10 -9.92
CA TYR A 19 -12.60 -0.03 -9.39
C TYR A 19 -13.65 0.15 -10.48
N ALA A 20 -14.82 -0.42 -10.19
CA ALA A 20 -16.00 -0.23 -11.03
C ALA A 20 -17.23 -0.06 -10.13
N PRO A 21 -18.23 0.74 -10.52
CA PRO A 21 -19.48 0.81 -9.79
C PRO A 21 -20.19 -0.54 -9.85
N VAL A 22 -20.84 -0.93 -8.76
CA VAL A 22 -21.70 -2.12 -8.74
C VAL A 22 -22.88 -1.88 -9.70
N ALA A 23 -23.00 -2.74 -10.70
CA ALA A 23 -24.07 -2.63 -11.68
C ALA A 23 -25.43 -2.80 -10.99
N LYS A 24 -26.34 -1.84 -11.19
CA LYS A 24 -27.74 -2.01 -10.79
C LYS A 24 -28.37 -3.14 -11.61
N PRO A 25 -29.20 -4.00 -10.99
CA PRO A 25 -29.86 -5.04 -11.75
C PRO A 25 -30.64 -4.42 -12.92
N PRO A 26 -30.47 -4.96 -14.15
CA PRO A 26 -31.19 -4.43 -15.30
C PRO A 26 -32.68 -4.65 -15.11
N GLY A 27 -33.47 -3.66 -15.49
CA GLY A 27 -34.91 -3.82 -15.57
C GLY A 27 -35.29 -5.00 -16.48
N ARG A 28 -36.49 -5.60 -16.26
CA ARG A 28 -37.02 -6.76 -17.02
C ARG A 28 -36.74 -6.61 -18.52
N GLY A 29 -36.00 -7.56 -19.13
CA GLY A 29 -35.73 -7.61 -20.56
C GLY A 29 -34.52 -6.81 -21.06
N ARG A 30 -33.72 -6.18 -20.20
CA ARG A 30 -32.50 -5.49 -20.60
C ARG A 30 -31.25 -6.23 -20.07
N ARG A 31 -30.24 -6.36 -20.93
CA ARG A 31 -28.88 -6.82 -20.52
C ARG A 31 -28.16 -5.65 -19.82
N ALA A 32 -27.54 -5.91 -18.67
CA ALA A 32 -26.71 -4.89 -18.03
C ALA A 32 -25.56 -4.51 -18.95
N ALA A 33 -25.31 -3.22 -19.12
CA ALA A 33 -24.06 -2.77 -19.74
C ALA A 33 -22.88 -3.15 -18.82
N PRO A 34 -21.73 -3.57 -19.36
CA PRO A 34 -20.55 -3.79 -18.56
C PRO A 34 -20.17 -2.48 -17.85
N ALA A 35 -19.88 -2.57 -16.55
CA ALA A 35 -19.39 -1.44 -15.80
C ALA A 35 -17.97 -1.08 -16.29
N GLU A 36 -17.74 0.21 -16.51
CA GLU A 36 -16.41 0.69 -16.90
C GLU A 36 -15.47 0.63 -15.70
N THR A 37 -14.31 -0.01 -15.88
CA THR A 37 -13.26 -0.09 -14.87
C THR A 37 -12.40 1.16 -14.96
N GLN A 38 -12.13 1.78 -13.81
CA GLN A 38 -11.30 2.96 -13.67
C GLN A 38 -10.10 2.67 -12.78
N LEU A 39 -8.95 3.30 -13.05
CA LEU A 39 -7.82 3.29 -12.13
C LEU A 39 -8.06 4.32 -11.02
N PHE A 40 -7.68 3.96 -9.81
CA PHE A 40 -7.65 4.89 -8.69
C PHE A 40 -6.23 5.44 -8.55
N ASP A 41 -6.08 6.75 -8.80
CA ASP A 41 -4.81 7.43 -8.57
C ASP A 41 -4.58 7.59 -7.06
N ILE A 42 -3.54 6.93 -6.56
CA ILE A 42 -3.22 6.85 -5.13
C ILE A 42 -2.38 8.07 -4.73
N PRO A 43 -2.89 9.00 -3.88
CA PRO A 43 -2.10 10.08 -3.32
C PRO A 43 -0.93 9.53 -2.50
N GLN A 44 0.26 10.03 -2.74
CA GLN A 44 1.50 9.60 -2.08
C GLN A 44 2.53 10.72 -2.06
N LEU A 45 3.47 10.67 -1.13
CA LEU A 45 4.60 11.58 -1.12
C LEU A 45 5.51 11.31 -2.30
N ILE A 46 5.85 12.37 -3.04
CA ILE A 46 6.78 12.35 -4.17
C ILE A 46 8.08 13.12 -3.89
N ALA A 47 8.06 13.98 -2.87
CA ALA A 47 9.19 14.74 -2.33
C ALA A 47 8.81 15.22 -0.91
N PRO A 48 9.73 15.87 -0.16
CA PRO A 48 9.42 16.44 1.17
C PRO A 48 8.19 17.34 1.11
N GLY A 49 7.14 17.02 1.89
CA GLY A 49 5.90 17.76 1.96
C GLY A 49 5.08 17.85 0.66
N GLN A 50 5.47 17.14 -0.40
CA GLN A 50 4.77 17.17 -1.68
C GLN A 50 4.01 15.88 -1.94
N VAL A 51 2.70 16.01 -2.07
CA VAL A 51 1.80 14.89 -2.38
C VAL A 51 1.35 14.98 -3.84
N ALA A 52 1.36 13.85 -4.53
CA ALA A 52 0.73 13.71 -5.84
C ALA A 52 -0.02 12.38 -5.94
N ALA A 53 -1.17 12.38 -6.60
CA ALA A 53 -1.90 11.18 -6.93
C ALA A 53 -1.27 10.50 -8.17
N ARG A 54 -1.05 9.19 -8.10
CA ARG A 54 -0.43 8.39 -9.15
C ARG A 54 -1.12 7.03 -9.28
N PRO A 55 -1.22 6.46 -10.48
CA PRO A 55 -1.84 5.14 -10.66
C PRO A 55 -1.03 3.99 -10.07
N LEU A 56 0.27 4.20 -9.83
CA LEU A 56 1.18 3.21 -9.28
C LEU A 56 1.73 3.70 -7.94
N LEU A 57 1.50 2.91 -6.88
CA LEU A 57 2.15 3.08 -5.59
C LEU A 57 3.35 2.11 -5.53
N PRO A 58 4.61 2.58 -5.51
CA PRO A 58 5.74 1.70 -5.27
C PRO A 58 5.57 0.90 -3.97
N SER A 59 5.68 -0.44 -4.05
CA SER A 59 5.54 -1.35 -2.91
C SER A 59 6.85 -1.37 -2.10
N VAL A 60 7.21 -0.21 -1.58
CA VAL A 60 8.41 0.02 -0.78
C VAL A 60 8.09 0.95 0.40
N ARG A 61 8.87 0.79 1.47
CA ARG A 61 8.85 1.70 2.62
C ARG A 61 10.27 2.02 3.07
N TYR A 62 10.51 3.26 3.44
CA TYR A 62 11.78 3.74 3.93
C TYR A 62 11.69 4.05 5.42
N HIS A 63 12.64 3.55 6.20
CA HIS A 63 12.74 3.80 7.62
C HIS A 63 13.79 4.90 7.84
N ALA A 64 13.33 6.12 8.02
CA ALA A 64 14.21 7.26 8.22
C ALA A 64 14.99 7.16 9.53
N ALA A 65 16.18 7.74 9.55
CA ALA A 65 16.92 7.95 10.81
C ALA A 65 16.24 9.06 11.62
N ASP A 66 16.52 9.09 12.92
CA ASP A 66 16.02 10.14 13.79
C ASP A 66 16.49 11.52 13.29
N GLY A 67 15.54 12.43 13.07
CA GLY A 67 15.81 13.77 12.58
C GLY A 67 16.17 13.87 11.09
N GLU A 68 16.16 12.78 10.32
CA GLU A 68 16.43 12.80 8.88
C GLU A 68 15.33 13.53 8.09
N ILE A 69 14.09 13.38 8.52
CA ILE A 69 12.92 13.97 7.86
C ILE A 69 12.21 14.90 8.85
N ALA A 70 11.90 16.11 8.41
CA ALA A 70 11.10 17.01 9.23
C ALA A 70 9.65 16.49 9.34
N PRO A 71 8.99 16.56 10.52
CA PRO A 71 7.62 16.05 10.69
C PRO A 71 6.61 16.66 9.71
N GLY A 72 6.77 17.91 9.32
CA GLY A 72 5.93 18.59 8.32
C GLY A 72 6.04 18.00 6.91
N ASP A 73 7.15 17.32 6.59
CA ASP A 73 7.40 16.74 5.27
C ASP A 73 6.70 15.39 5.06
N LEU A 74 6.18 14.80 6.12
CA LEU A 74 5.49 13.50 6.09
C LEU A 74 3.97 13.61 5.91
N GLN A 75 3.43 14.81 5.83
CA GLN A 75 1.97 15.02 5.84
C GLN A 75 1.31 14.46 4.57
N LEU A 76 0.31 13.62 4.79
CA LEU A 76 -0.61 13.09 3.79
C LEU A 76 -2.00 13.70 3.99
N PRO A 77 -2.91 13.64 2.99
CA PRO A 77 -4.27 14.21 3.09
C PRO A 77 -5.19 13.52 4.11
N TRP A 78 -4.67 12.62 4.91
CA TRP A 78 -5.40 11.92 5.98
C TRP A 78 -4.55 11.82 7.24
N PRO A 79 -5.18 11.59 8.41
CA PRO A 79 -4.45 11.36 9.65
C PRO A 79 -3.57 10.11 9.54
N GLN A 80 -2.32 10.24 9.92
CA GLN A 80 -1.40 9.11 9.98
C GLN A 80 -1.56 8.38 11.31
N GLY A 81 -1.53 7.03 11.27
CA GLY A 81 -1.50 6.23 12.48
C GLY A 81 -0.16 6.37 13.19
N ASP A 82 -0.20 6.33 14.52
CA ASP A 82 1.00 6.33 15.36
C ASP A 82 1.70 4.96 15.29
N ASP A 83 2.57 4.78 14.30
CA ASP A 83 3.56 3.69 14.32
C ASP A 83 4.82 4.13 15.09
N ALA A 84 4.61 4.72 16.26
CA ALA A 84 5.68 5.32 17.08
C ALA A 84 6.87 4.36 17.36
N ALA A 85 6.62 3.06 17.38
CA ALA A 85 7.66 2.04 17.57
C ALA A 85 8.63 1.90 16.38
N LEU A 86 8.25 2.36 15.19
CA LEU A 86 9.03 2.21 13.96
C LEU A 86 9.69 3.53 13.52
N GLY A 87 9.49 4.61 14.27
CA GLY A 87 9.99 5.94 13.91
C GLY A 87 9.29 6.51 12.67
N GLN A 88 10.01 7.38 11.96
CA GLN A 88 9.50 8.01 10.75
C GLN A 88 9.57 7.07 9.55
N VAL A 89 8.43 6.82 8.93
CA VAL A 89 8.30 5.91 7.79
C VAL A 89 7.70 6.63 6.59
N VAL A 90 8.31 6.45 5.44
CA VAL A 90 7.79 6.92 4.15
C VAL A 90 7.40 5.72 3.29
N THR A 91 6.28 5.81 2.59
CA THR A 91 5.81 4.77 1.64
C THR A 91 5.66 5.38 0.25
N GLY A 92 5.90 4.58 -0.79
CA GLY A 92 5.67 4.98 -2.17
C GLY A 92 6.85 5.66 -2.86
N GLN A 93 6.55 6.65 -3.69
CA GLN A 93 7.51 7.26 -4.62
C GLN A 93 8.72 7.89 -3.92
N TRP A 94 8.47 8.68 -2.88
CA TRP A 94 9.56 9.33 -2.14
C TRP A 94 10.41 8.31 -1.37
N ALA A 95 9.79 7.26 -0.79
CA ALA A 95 10.52 6.16 -0.17
C ALA A 95 11.52 5.51 -1.13
N ARG A 96 11.12 5.30 -2.38
CA ARG A 96 12.00 4.75 -3.42
C ARG A 96 13.18 5.66 -3.73
N GLN A 97 12.97 6.97 -3.75
CA GLN A 97 14.04 7.95 -3.97
C GLN A 97 15.04 7.98 -2.81
N LEU A 98 14.53 7.99 -1.57
CA LEU A 98 15.37 7.92 -0.37
C LEU A 98 16.17 6.60 -0.32
N GLY A 99 15.52 5.49 -0.62
CA GLY A 99 16.16 4.18 -0.68
C GLY A 99 17.21 4.03 -1.77
N ALA A 100 17.12 4.80 -2.86
CA ALA A 100 18.18 4.86 -3.86
C ALA A 100 19.47 5.52 -3.32
N GLN A 101 19.33 6.42 -2.33
CA GLN A 101 20.45 7.09 -1.67
C GLN A 101 20.97 6.27 -0.48
N VAL A 102 20.06 5.66 0.31
CA VAL A 102 20.41 4.85 1.50
C VAL A 102 19.70 3.49 1.43
N PRO A 103 20.21 2.54 0.62
CA PRO A 103 19.55 1.24 0.39
C PRO A 103 19.31 0.41 1.65
N GLY A 104 20.20 0.51 2.65
CA GLY A 104 20.07 -0.24 3.90
C GLY A 104 18.86 0.11 4.76
N ARG A 105 18.14 1.20 4.45
CA ARG A 105 16.93 1.64 5.14
C ARG A 105 15.63 1.38 4.34
N LEU A 106 15.76 0.82 3.13
CA LEU A 106 14.63 0.56 2.25
C LEU A 106 14.13 -0.88 2.39
N VAL A 107 12.88 -1.02 2.77
CA VAL A 107 12.13 -2.28 2.63
C VAL A 107 11.60 -2.36 1.19
N SER A 108 12.02 -3.39 0.47
CA SER A 108 11.55 -3.71 -0.88
C SER A 108 11.21 -5.18 -0.99
N SER A 109 10.44 -5.54 -2.02
CA SER A 109 10.10 -6.94 -2.32
C SER A 109 9.44 -7.71 -1.16
N ALA A 110 8.75 -7.01 -0.25
CA ALA A 110 8.14 -7.64 0.92
C ALA A 110 7.20 -8.79 0.55
N LYS A 111 6.45 -8.65 -0.56
CA LYS A 111 5.55 -9.70 -1.07
C LYS A 111 6.29 -11.01 -1.39
N SER A 112 7.50 -10.95 -1.93
CA SER A 112 8.27 -12.15 -2.25
C SER A 112 8.68 -12.95 -1.00
N TRP A 113 8.81 -12.28 0.13
CA TRP A 113 9.12 -12.93 1.41
C TRP A 113 7.92 -13.64 2.04
N LEU A 114 6.68 -13.28 1.66
CA LEU A 114 5.47 -13.92 2.20
C LEU A 114 5.38 -15.40 1.82
N SER A 115 5.88 -15.79 0.66
CA SER A 115 5.88 -17.17 0.16
C SER A 115 7.25 -17.86 0.23
N HIS A 116 8.24 -17.24 0.90
CA HIS A 116 9.58 -17.81 0.99
C HIS A 116 9.63 -18.94 2.03
N PRO A 117 9.95 -20.21 1.64
CA PRO A 117 9.76 -21.39 2.50
C PRO A 117 10.69 -21.42 3.72
N ALA A 118 11.81 -20.70 3.68
CA ALA A 118 12.81 -20.70 4.77
C ALA A 118 12.70 -19.47 5.69
N VAL A 119 11.62 -18.69 5.59
CA VAL A 119 11.48 -17.42 6.32
C VAL A 119 10.19 -17.42 7.14
N ASP A 120 10.32 -17.05 8.42
CA ASP A 120 9.16 -16.67 9.21
C ASP A 120 8.65 -15.30 8.76
N ARG A 121 7.52 -15.28 8.06
CA ARG A 121 6.87 -14.08 7.53
C ARG A 121 6.42 -13.08 8.61
N LEU A 122 6.33 -13.52 9.87
CA LEU A 122 6.00 -12.68 11.02
C LEU A 122 7.23 -12.14 11.73
N ALA A 123 8.42 -12.67 11.44
CA ALA A 123 9.67 -12.19 12.04
C ALA A 123 10.10 -10.85 11.44
N PRO A 124 10.62 -9.89 12.24
CA PRO A 124 11.09 -8.59 11.80
C PRO A 124 12.45 -8.69 11.09
N ILE A 125 12.44 -9.04 9.81
CA ILE A 125 13.63 -9.30 9.00
C ILE A 125 13.96 -8.22 7.97
N LEU A 126 13.01 -7.32 7.69
CA LEU A 126 13.15 -6.28 6.65
C LEU A 126 13.39 -4.88 7.24
N PRO A 127 14.30 -4.06 6.64
CA PRO A 127 15.13 -4.33 5.48
C PRO A 127 16.12 -5.46 5.71
N TRP A 128 16.28 -6.33 4.71
CA TRP A 128 17.23 -7.45 4.81
C TRP A 128 18.69 -6.93 4.85
N GLY A 129 19.48 -7.44 5.80
CA GLY A 129 20.87 -7.00 5.95
C GLY A 129 21.06 -5.56 6.45
N ALA A 130 20.00 -4.90 6.93
CA ALA A 130 20.07 -3.55 7.45
C ALA A 130 21.03 -3.44 8.66
N PRO A 131 21.66 -2.26 8.86
CA PRO A 131 22.38 -1.93 10.07
C PRO A 131 21.53 -2.12 11.34
N ALA A 132 22.19 -2.30 12.50
CA ALA A 132 21.51 -2.60 13.75
C ALA A 132 20.62 -1.46 14.28
N ASP A 133 20.91 -0.23 13.87
CA ASP A 133 20.15 0.98 14.21
C ASP A 133 18.86 1.15 13.39
N VAL A 134 18.68 0.34 12.35
CA VAL A 134 17.47 0.41 11.50
C VAL A 134 16.36 -0.45 12.08
N PRO A 135 15.20 0.12 12.44
CA PRO A 135 14.04 -0.64 12.86
C PRO A 135 13.62 -1.63 11.76
N LYS A 136 13.32 -2.86 12.16
CA LYS A 136 12.91 -3.91 11.23
C LYS A 136 11.43 -4.20 11.35
N VAL A 137 10.83 -4.61 10.22
CA VAL A 137 9.45 -5.08 10.14
C VAL A 137 9.41 -6.48 9.53
N SER A 138 8.31 -7.17 9.78
CA SER A 138 8.05 -8.45 9.11
C SER A 138 7.55 -8.22 7.67
N PRO A 139 7.67 -9.24 6.80
CA PRO A 139 7.05 -9.22 5.47
C PRO A 139 5.56 -8.91 5.51
N VAL A 140 4.83 -9.47 6.49
CA VAL A 140 3.40 -9.21 6.70
C VAL A 140 3.15 -7.75 7.06
N GLN A 141 3.89 -7.19 8.03
CA GLN A 141 3.74 -5.78 8.43
C GLN A 141 4.05 -4.83 7.27
N ALA A 142 5.10 -5.09 6.51
CA ALA A 142 5.45 -4.27 5.35
C ALA A 142 4.34 -4.31 4.30
N SER A 143 3.83 -5.49 3.96
CA SER A 143 2.73 -5.64 2.98
C SER A 143 1.44 -5.01 3.48
N ALA A 144 1.10 -5.18 4.74
CA ALA A 144 -0.05 -4.54 5.37
C ALA A 144 0.04 -3.01 5.35
N SER A 145 1.25 -2.44 5.48
CA SER A 145 1.42 -0.97 5.43
C SER A 145 1.07 -0.39 4.07
N TYR A 146 1.34 -1.09 2.97
CA TYR A 146 0.93 -0.66 1.62
C TYR A 146 -0.60 -0.69 1.47
N LEU A 147 -1.25 -1.75 1.96
CA LEU A 147 -2.71 -1.85 1.94
C LEU A 147 -3.38 -0.82 2.84
N SER A 148 -2.78 -0.51 3.99
CA SER A 148 -3.25 0.55 4.90
C SER A 148 -3.15 1.93 4.24
N HIS A 149 -2.08 2.19 3.48
CA HIS A 149 -1.94 3.42 2.70
C HIS A 149 -3.05 3.52 1.63
N VAL A 150 -3.28 2.45 0.87
CA VAL A 150 -4.37 2.38 -0.12
C VAL A 150 -5.73 2.64 0.53
N ARG A 151 -6.00 1.99 1.67
CA ARG A 151 -7.25 2.20 2.41
C ARG A 151 -7.43 3.65 2.83
N ALA A 152 -6.42 4.25 3.43
CA ALA A 152 -6.49 5.63 3.89
C ALA A 152 -6.68 6.61 2.71
N ALA A 153 -5.99 6.37 1.60
CA ALA A 153 -6.14 7.15 0.37
C ALA A 153 -7.55 7.05 -0.21
N TRP A 154 -8.09 5.83 -0.27
CA TRP A 154 -9.47 5.59 -0.75
C TRP A 154 -10.50 6.26 0.16
N ASP A 155 -10.39 6.07 1.48
CA ASP A 155 -11.34 6.59 2.45
C ASP A 155 -11.36 8.14 2.44
N ALA A 156 -10.20 8.77 2.24
CA ALA A 156 -10.08 10.22 2.07
C ALA A 156 -10.76 10.72 0.77
N ALA A 157 -10.60 9.98 -0.34
CA ALA A 157 -11.22 10.32 -1.62
C ALA A 157 -12.72 9.99 -1.66
N HIS A 158 -13.17 8.99 -0.90
CA HIS A 158 -14.54 8.48 -0.90
C HIS A 158 -15.14 8.44 0.52
N PRO A 159 -15.29 9.58 1.22
CA PRO A 159 -15.69 9.60 2.63
C PRO A 159 -17.08 9.03 2.91
N LYS A 160 -17.95 8.97 1.89
CA LYS A 160 -19.29 8.35 2.00
C LYS A 160 -19.30 6.86 1.66
N ASN A 161 -18.21 6.34 1.11
CA ASN A 161 -18.08 4.96 0.62
C ASN A 161 -16.71 4.39 1.02
N PRO A 162 -16.43 4.25 2.32
CA PRO A 162 -15.12 3.78 2.79
C PRO A 162 -14.81 2.39 2.25
N LEU A 163 -13.53 2.10 2.07
CA LEU A 163 -13.04 0.86 1.44
C LEU A 163 -13.58 -0.39 2.16
N ALA A 164 -13.65 -0.36 3.48
CA ALA A 164 -14.18 -1.47 4.28
C ALA A 164 -15.64 -1.84 4.00
N GLN A 165 -16.38 -0.99 3.31
CA GLN A 165 -17.78 -1.23 2.92
C GLN A 165 -17.93 -1.61 1.44
N GLN A 166 -16.83 -1.79 0.72
CA GLN A 166 -16.84 -2.16 -0.69
C GLN A 166 -16.56 -3.65 -0.89
N ASP A 167 -16.88 -4.17 -2.06
CA ASP A 167 -16.48 -5.52 -2.45
C ASP A 167 -15.02 -5.46 -2.91
N ILE A 168 -14.13 -6.12 -2.17
CA ILE A 168 -12.70 -6.08 -2.43
C ILE A 168 -12.24 -7.38 -3.08
N VAL A 169 -11.50 -7.26 -4.17
CA VAL A 169 -10.79 -8.36 -4.84
C VAL A 169 -9.30 -8.09 -4.72
N LEU A 170 -8.61 -8.86 -3.90
CA LEU A 170 -7.16 -8.78 -3.75
C LEU A 170 -6.51 -9.88 -4.59
N THR A 171 -5.61 -9.49 -5.50
CA THR A 171 -4.85 -10.47 -6.29
C THR A 171 -3.66 -10.99 -5.49
N VAL A 172 -3.50 -12.30 -5.52
CA VAL A 172 -2.36 -12.99 -4.88
C VAL A 172 -1.67 -13.88 -5.90
N PRO A 173 -0.34 -14.13 -5.77
CA PRO A 173 0.34 -15.09 -6.63
C PRO A 173 -0.23 -16.49 -6.48
N ALA A 174 -0.18 -17.28 -7.56
CA ALA A 174 -0.56 -18.69 -7.52
C ALA A 174 0.36 -19.55 -6.61
N SER A 175 1.53 -19.03 -6.24
CA SER A 175 2.46 -19.66 -5.28
C SER A 175 2.09 -19.44 -3.81
N PHE A 176 1.06 -18.63 -3.52
CA PHE A 176 0.57 -18.49 -2.16
C PHE A 176 -0.22 -19.75 -1.80
N ASP A 177 0.15 -20.37 -0.68
CA ASP A 177 -0.60 -21.45 -0.05
C ASP A 177 -1.64 -20.88 0.94
N GLU A 178 -2.44 -21.78 1.57
CA GLU A 178 -3.45 -21.39 2.54
C GLU A 178 -2.89 -20.67 3.78
N ALA A 179 -1.58 -20.73 3.96
CA ALA A 179 -0.88 -20.09 5.07
C ALA A 179 -0.21 -18.76 4.71
N ALA A 180 -0.15 -18.39 3.42
CA ALA A 180 0.47 -17.14 2.93
C ALA A 180 -0.54 -15.93 2.83
#